data_8df29c25d8551faee0c8b88416a8b84e
#
_entry.id   8df29c25d8551faee0c8b88416a8b84e
#
_cell.length_a   1.000
_cell.length_b   1.000
_cell.length_c   1.000
_cell.angle_alpha   90.00
_cell.angle_beta   90.00
_cell.angle_gamma   90.00
#
_symmetry.space_group_name_H-M   'P 1'
#
loop_
_entity.id
_entity.type
_entity.pdbx_description
1 polymer ?
#
loop_
_entity_poly.entity_id
_entity_poly.type
_entity_poly.pdbx_seq_one_letter_code
_entity_poly.pdbx_strand_id
1 'polypeptide(L)'
;GFILDRGYFSCENIQYMDKCGYSFVIMVKGMSALVNELILENKGTFENKRVNNIYEYGVYGKTIRHKLYASDKKERYFHLYHSISKESAERIEIENRINQMTQYLKKHQNKVKEFGPGFEKYFNLHYDEKSQAFILPEERCSVVERELNLAGYFCIFCILKY
;
A
#
# COMPACT_ATOMS: atom_id res chain seq x y z
N GLY A 1 -5.06 17.67 21.34
CA GLY A 1 -5.00 16.81 20.16
C GLY A 1 -5.17 15.35 20.52
N PHE A 2 -5.59 14.57 19.56
CA PHE A 2 -5.82 13.13 19.74
C PHE A 2 -4.83 12.33 18.90
N ILE A 3 -4.32 11.22 19.45
CA ILE A 3 -3.63 10.20 18.68
C ILE A 3 -4.62 9.04 18.57
N LEU A 4 -4.96 8.67 17.34
CA LEU A 4 -6.01 7.70 17.07
C LEU A 4 -5.44 6.43 16.44
N ASP A 5 -5.99 5.29 16.85
CA ASP A 5 -5.71 4.02 16.18
C ASP A 5 -6.21 4.04 14.73
N ARG A 6 -5.53 3.33 13.86
CA ARG A 6 -5.87 3.22 12.43
C ARG A 6 -7.28 2.72 12.16
N GLY A 7 -7.90 2.01 13.12
CA GLY A 7 -9.28 1.53 13.03
C GLY A 7 -10.31 2.65 12.98
N TYR A 8 -9.96 3.83 13.51
CA TYR A 8 -10.83 5.01 13.48
C TYR A 8 -10.73 5.81 12.18
N PHE A 9 -9.88 5.42 11.25
CA PHE A 9 -9.73 6.11 9.97
C PHE A 9 -10.95 5.83 9.08
N SER A 10 -11.91 6.75 9.08
CA SER A 10 -13.04 6.80 8.16
C SER A 10 -13.33 8.23 7.73
N CYS A 11 -14.00 8.38 6.58
CA CYS A 11 -14.41 9.68 6.07
C CYS A 11 -15.27 10.44 7.08
N GLU A 12 -16.25 9.75 7.66
CA GLU A 12 -17.19 10.32 8.62
C GLU A 12 -16.47 10.78 9.89
N ASN A 13 -15.58 9.98 10.44
CA ASN A 13 -14.82 10.33 11.64
C ASN A 13 -13.94 11.55 11.41
N ILE A 14 -13.25 11.61 10.25
CA ILE A 14 -12.41 12.77 9.91
C ILE A 14 -13.25 14.02 9.73
N GLN A 15 -14.38 13.92 9.05
CA GLN A 15 -15.30 15.07 8.90
C GLN A 15 -15.89 15.53 10.22
N TYR A 16 -16.25 14.60 11.11
CA TYR A 16 -16.73 14.91 12.45
C TYR A 16 -15.66 15.66 13.26
N MET A 17 -14.43 15.14 13.29
CA MET A 17 -13.32 15.78 14.01
C MET A 17 -13.00 17.17 13.43
N ASP A 18 -13.11 17.34 12.13
CA ASP A 18 -12.96 18.64 11.47
C ASP A 18 -14.03 19.64 11.90
N LYS A 19 -15.30 19.22 11.95
CA LYS A 19 -16.41 20.05 12.43
C LYS A 19 -16.22 20.46 13.88
N CYS A 20 -15.76 19.55 14.72
CA CYS A 20 -15.48 19.81 16.14
C CYS A 20 -14.22 20.65 16.37
N GLY A 21 -13.44 20.89 15.34
CA GLY A 21 -12.22 21.69 15.49
C GLY A 21 -11.07 20.96 16.17
N TYR A 22 -11.08 19.63 16.21
CA TYR A 22 -10.04 18.85 16.88
C TYR A 22 -8.77 18.75 16.05
N SER A 23 -7.61 18.80 16.72
CA SER A 23 -6.32 18.38 16.15
C SER A 23 -6.13 16.90 16.42
N PHE A 24 -5.71 16.14 15.41
CA PHE A 24 -5.49 14.72 15.56
C PHE A 24 -4.39 14.20 14.63
N VAL A 25 -3.86 13.05 15.01
CA VAL A 25 -2.90 12.25 14.24
C VAL A 25 -3.45 10.83 14.12
N ILE A 26 -3.46 10.26 12.94
CA ILE A 26 -3.96 8.92 12.67
C ILE A 26 -3.16 8.24 11.56
N MET A 27 -2.88 6.94 11.72
CA MET A 27 -2.30 6.15 10.64
C MET A 27 -3.37 5.86 9.58
N VAL A 28 -3.05 6.09 8.31
CA VAL A 28 -3.99 5.90 7.22
C VAL A 28 -4.25 4.42 6.97
N LYS A 29 -5.53 4.06 6.97
CA LYS A 29 -6.03 2.73 6.58
C LYS A 29 -7.18 2.91 5.60
N GLY A 30 -7.25 2.06 4.57
CA GLY A 30 -8.39 2.05 3.66
C GLY A 30 -8.38 3.09 2.54
N MET A 31 -7.47 4.06 2.55
CA MET A 31 -7.21 4.97 1.42
C MET A 31 -5.95 4.56 0.64
N SER A 32 -5.81 3.27 0.42
CA SER A 32 -4.62 2.70 -0.20
C SER A 32 -4.31 3.31 -1.58
N ALA A 33 -5.31 3.63 -2.37
CA ALA A 33 -5.12 4.24 -3.69
C ALA A 33 -4.42 5.60 -3.58
N LEU A 34 -5.00 6.55 -2.81
CA LEU A 34 -4.41 7.88 -2.62
C LEU A 34 -3.02 7.81 -2.01
N VAL A 35 -2.87 7.04 -0.92
CA VAL A 35 -1.57 6.93 -0.22
C VAL A 35 -0.52 6.29 -1.12
N ASN A 36 -0.88 5.25 -1.88
CA ASN A 36 0.02 4.61 -2.80
C ASN A 36 0.48 5.55 -3.92
N GLU A 37 -0.43 6.37 -4.46
CA GLU A 37 -0.08 7.39 -5.45
C GLU A 37 0.87 8.44 -4.86
N LEU A 38 0.56 8.98 -3.68
CA LEU A 38 1.42 9.94 -2.99
C LEU A 38 2.82 9.37 -2.70
N ILE A 39 2.91 8.10 -2.32
CA ILE A 39 4.18 7.41 -2.12
C ILE A 39 4.93 7.30 -3.46
N LEU A 40 4.30 6.80 -4.50
CA LEU A 40 4.95 6.60 -5.81
C LEU A 40 5.42 7.93 -6.44
N GLU A 41 4.63 9.00 -6.32
CA GLU A 41 5.01 10.33 -6.79
C GLU A 41 6.20 10.93 -6.02
N ASN A 42 6.37 10.57 -4.76
CA ASN A 42 7.43 11.09 -3.91
C ASN A 42 8.62 10.15 -3.75
N LYS A 43 8.52 8.92 -4.25
CA LYS A 43 9.58 7.91 -4.20
C LYS A 43 10.86 8.44 -4.84
N GLY A 44 12.00 8.17 -4.19
CA GLY A 44 13.32 8.65 -4.62
C GLY A 44 13.62 10.11 -4.23
N THR A 45 12.66 10.83 -3.63
CA THR A 45 12.88 12.24 -3.28
C THR A 45 13.36 12.46 -1.86
N PHE A 46 13.12 11.54 -0.94
CA PHE A 46 13.43 11.71 0.49
C PHE A 46 14.19 10.53 1.12
N GLU A 47 14.10 9.35 0.54
CA GLU A 47 14.82 8.16 1.00
C GLU A 47 16.34 8.38 0.86
N ASN A 48 17.09 7.82 1.79
CA ASN A 48 18.57 7.89 1.82
C ASN A 48 19.17 9.31 1.88
N LYS A 49 18.35 10.34 2.12
CA LYS A 49 18.83 11.71 2.33
C LYS A 49 18.95 12.00 3.81
N ARG A 50 20.16 12.38 4.24
CA ARG A 50 20.45 12.64 5.66
C ARG A 50 19.50 13.66 6.29
N VAL A 51 19.08 14.67 5.54
CA VAL A 51 18.15 15.73 6.00
C VAL A 51 16.75 15.18 6.35
N ASN A 52 16.38 14.07 5.75
CA ASN A 52 15.08 13.41 5.98
C ASN A 52 15.17 12.24 6.95
N ASN A 53 16.36 11.94 7.47
CA ASN A 53 16.58 10.81 8.38
C ASN A 53 16.08 11.16 9.78
N ILE A 54 15.15 10.34 10.28
CA ILE A 54 14.69 10.34 11.67
C ILE A 54 15.42 9.20 12.38
N TYR A 55 16.63 9.49 12.80
CA TYR A 55 17.61 8.52 13.28
C TYR A 55 17.06 7.65 14.43
N GLU A 56 16.32 8.27 15.36
CA GLU A 56 15.76 7.60 16.52
C GLU A 56 14.84 6.42 16.15
N TYR A 57 14.16 6.51 15.02
CA TYR A 57 13.23 5.49 14.54
C TYR A 57 13.75 4.70 13.35
N GLY A 58 14.93 5.02 12.85
CA GLY A 58 15.52 4.33 11.69
C GLY A 58 14.69 4.46 10.40
N VAL A 59 14.05 5.61 10.21
CA VAL A 59 13.19 5.88 9.06
C VAL A 59 13.57 7.21 8.39
N TYR A 60 13.21 7.33 7.12
CA TYR A 60 13.23 8.59 6.39
C TYR A 60 11.82 9.14 6.30
N GLY A 61 11.63 10.44 6.49
CA GLY A 61 10.32 11.08 6.49
C GLY A 61 10.22 12.28 5.59
N LYS A 62 9.06 12.47 4.97
CA LYS A 62 8.70 13.65 4.19
C LYS A 62 7.27 14.04 4.47
N THR A 63 7.03 15.32 4.75
CA THR A 63 5.68 15.86 4.91
C THR A 63 5.26 16.52 3.61
N ILE A 64 4.07 16.19 3.15
CA ILE A 64 3.43 16.81 1.99
C ILE A 64 2.05 17.34 2.37
N ARG A 65 1.55 18.29 1.58
CA ARG A 65 0.18 18.78 1.68
C ARG A 65 -0.62 18.22 0.52
N HIS A 66 -1.76 17.66 0.81
CA HIS A 66 -2.66 17.15 -0.21
C HIS A 66 -4.11 17.18 0.27
N LYS A 67 -5.05 17.22 -0.65
CA LYS A 67 -6.49 17.08 -0.35
C LYS A 67 -6.79 15.63 -0.03
N LEU A 68 -7.65 15.38 0.96
CA LEU A 68 -8.08 14.03 1.30
C LEU A 68 -9.09 13.49 0.28
N TYR A 69 -9.93 14.38 -0.26
CA TYR A 69 -10.93 14.08 -1.31
C TYR A 69 -10.85 15.14 -2.41
N ALA A 70 -11.26 14.81 -3.61
CA ALA A 70 -11.31 15.74 -4.74
C ALA A 70 -12.21 16.96 -4.44
N SER A 71 -13.29 16.75 -3.68
CA SER A 71 -14.22 17.81 -3.23
C SER A 71 -13.72 18.61 -2.03
N ASP A 72 -12.62 18.22 -1.41
CA ASP A 72 -12.10 18.87 -0.22
C ASP A 72 -11.53 20.26 -0.58
N LYS A 73 -11.90 21.28 0.19
CA LYS A 73 -11.37 22.65 0.03
C LYS A 73 -10.07 22.86 0.81
N LYS A 74 -9.75 21.94 1.72
CA LYS A 74 -8.58 22.04 2.60
C LYS A 74 -7.53 21.04 2.21
N GLU A 75 -6.29 21.48 2.17
CA GLU A 75 -5.12 20.60 2.16
C GLU A 75 -4.80 20.19 3.59
N ARG A 76 -4.31 18.97 3.73
CA ARG A 76 -3.94 18.35 4.99
C ARG A 76 -2.54 17.80 4.91
N TYR A 77 -1.96 17.47 6.06
CA TYR A 77 -0.60 16.97 6.12
C TYR A 77 -0.58 15.44 6.05
N PHE A 78 0.14 14.94 5.06
CA PHE A 78 0.49 13.53 4.93
C PHE A 78 1.98 13.39 5.21
N HIS A 79 2.31 12.62 6.22
CA HIS A 79 3.68 12.32 6.60
C HIS A 79 4.03 10.95 6.01
N LEU A 80 4.79 10.95 4.93
CA LEU A 80 5.28 9.75 4.28
C LEU A 80 6.56 9.32 4.95
N TYR A 81 6.66 8.04 5.26
CA TYR A 81 7.84 7.44 5.86
C TYR A 81 8.31 6.25 5.04
N HIS A 82 9.62 6.04 5.05
CA HIS A 82 10.26 4.88 4.47
C HIS A 82 11.23 4.25 5.48
N SER A 83 11.15 2.94 5.63
CA SER A 83 12.04 2.14 6.47
C SER A 83 12.75 1.07 5.64
N ILE A 84 14.08 1.08 5.63
CA ILE A 84 14.89 0.10 4.88
C ILE A 84 14.66 -1.31 5.43
N SER A 85 14.61 -1.48 6.75
CA SER A 85 14.36 -2.80 7.36
C SER A 85 12.97 -3.35 7.03
N LYS A 86 11.95 -2.48 7.05
CA LYS A 86 10.59 -2.84 6.65
C LYS A 86 10.52 -3.17 5.16
N GLU A 87 11.17 -2.39 4.30
CA GLU A 87 11.25 -2.66 2.87
C GLU A 87 11.80 -4.05 2.60
N SER A 88 12.96 -4.37 3.19
CA SER A 88 13.61 -5.66 3.02
C SER A 88 12.70 -6.82 3.44
N ALA A 89 12.05 -6.71 4.59
CA ALA A 89 11.14 -7.75 5.09
C ALA A 89 9.92 -7.93 4.18
N GLU A 90 9.28 -6.84 3.78
CA GLU A 90 8.09 -6.89 2.93
C GLU A 90 8.40 -7.39 1.51
N ARG A 91 9.55 -7.01 0.93
CA ARG A 91 9.98 -7.54 -0.36
C ARG A 91 10.18 -9.05 -0.33
N ILE A 92 10.85 -9.56 0.69
CA ILE A 92 11.04 -11.02 0.87
C ILE A 92 9.68 -11.72 0.99
N GLU A 93 8.74 -11.15 1.74
CA GLU A 93 7.40 -11.72 1.90
C GLU A 93 6.64 -11.77 0.56
N ILE A 94 6.66 -10.67 -0.21
CA ILE A 94 6.01 -10.61 -1.53
C ILE A 94 6.60 -11.65 -2.48
N GLU A 95 7.93 -11.68 -2.61
CA GLU A 95 8.63 -12.62 -3.50
C GLU A 95 8.35 -14.08 -3.11
N ASN A 96 8.39 -14.41 -1.83
CA ASN A 96 8.07 -15.75 -1.35
C ASN A 96 6.61 -16.13 -1.66
N ARG A 97 5.68 -15.23 -1.45
CA ARG A 97 4.26 -15.44 -1.75
C ARG A 97 4.06 -15.73 -3.24
N ILE A 98 4.61 -14.89 -4.13
CA ILE A 98 4.48 -15.07 -5.58
C ILE A 98 5.12 -16.39 -6.02
N ASN A 99 6.30 -16.74 -5.50
CA ASN A 99 6.95 -17.99 -5.80
C ASN A 99 6.12 -19.21 -5.35
N GLN A 100 5.58 -19.20 -4.13
CA GLN A 100 4.71 -20.27 -3.63
C GLN A 100 3.45 -20.43 -4.48
N MET A 101 2.81 -19.32 -4.86
CA MET A 101 1.65 -19.33 -5.74
C MET A 101 1.99 -19.90 -7.11
N THR A 102 3.12 -19.50 -7.70
CA THR A 102 3.60 -20.04 -8.98
C THR A 102 3.82 -21.54 -8.92
N GLN A 103 4.48 -22.03 -7.87
CA GLN A 103 4.71 -23.47 -7.70
C GLN A 103 3.40 -24.23 -7.52
N TYR A 104 2.46 -23.68 -6.76
CA TYR A 104 1.15 -24.28 -6.58
C TYR A 104 0.39 -24.38 -7.89
N LEU A 105 0.37 -23.32 -8.69
CA LEU A 105 -0.28 -23.29 -10.00
C LEU A 105 0.36 -24.32 -10.95
N LYS A 106 1.68 -24.39 -11.02
CA LYS A 106 2.40 -25.38 -11.86
C LYS A 106 2.04 -26.83 -11.53
N LYS A 107 1.84 -27.18 -10.26
CA LYS A 107 1.40 -28.53 -9.83
C LYS A 107 -0.02 -28.90 -10.29
N HIS A 108 -0.82 -27.92 -10.68
CA HIS A 108 -2.20 -28.12 -11.10
C HIS A 108 -2.41 -27.95 -12.60
N GLN A 109 -1.33 -27.80 -13.38
CA GLN A 109 -1.41 -27.79 -14.85
C GLN A 109 -2.05 -29.08 -15.38
N ASN A 110 -2.85 -28.94 -16.44
CA ASN A 110 -3.62 -30.00 -17.10
C ASN A 110 -4.70 -30.66 -16.21
N LYS A 111 -5.10 -29.99 -15.13
CA LYS A 111 -6.20 -30.42 -14.27
C LYS A 111 -7.36 -29.44 -14.36
N VAL A 112 -8.58 -29.99 -14.29
CA VAL A 112 -9.77 -29.16 -14.16
C VAL A 112 -9.85 -28.63 -12.72
N LYS A 113 -9.52 -27.36 -12.54
CA LYS A 113 -9.51 -26.69 -11.24
C LYS A 113 -9.71 -25.20 -11.39
N GLU A 114 -10.61 -24.66 -10.58
CA GLU A 114 -10.75 -23.21 -10.40
C GLU A 114 -9.84 -22.71 -9.27
N PHE A 115 -9.31 -21.51 -9.44
CA PHE A 115 -8.49 -20.83 -8.45
C PHE A 115 -9.21 -19.59 -7.97
N GLY A 116 -9.09 -19.30 -6.67
CA GLY A 116 -9.74 -18.14 -6.06
C GLY A 116 -9.15 -16.78 -6.50
N PRO A 117 -9.85 -15.68 -6.17
CA PRO A 117 -9.49 -14.33 -6.60
C PRO A 117 -8.11 -13.86 -6.13
N GLY A 118 -7.56 -14.50 -5.09
CA GLY A 118 -6.19 -14.24 -4.64
C GLY A 118 -5.14 -14.59 -5.70
N PHE A 119 -5.37 -15.63 -6.51
CA PHE A 119 -4.49 -15.96 -7.64
C PHE A 119 -4.70 -15.02 -8.81
N GLU A 120 -5.93 -14.68 -9.13
CA GLU A 120 -6.27 -13.79 -10.25
C GLU A 120 -5.73 -12.36 -10.05
N LYS A 121 -5.47 -11.96 -8.82
CA LYS A 121 -4.80 -10.69 -8.52
C LYS A 121 -3.41 -10.62 -9.16
N TYR A 122 -2.65 -11.71 -9.10
CA TYR A 122 -1.24 -11.75 -9.51
C TYR A 122 -0.99 -12.51 -10.81
N PHE A 123 -1.96 -13.28 -11.30
CA PHE A 123 -1.81 -14.13 -12.48
C PHE A 123 -3.00 -14.01 -13.41
N ASN A 124 -2.73 -13.95 -14.71
CA ASN A 124 -3.71 -14.31 -15.72
C ASN A 124 -3.70 -15.83 -15.85
N LEU A 125 -4.84 -16.47 -15.61
CA LEU A 125 -4.99 -17.91 -15.61
C LEU A 125 -5.57 -18.35 -16.95
N HIS A 126 -4.85 -19.20 -17.68
CA HIS A 126 -5.27 -19.68 -19.00
C HIS A 126 -5.84 -21.10 -18.89
N TYR A 127 -6.99 -21.32 -19.52
CA TYR A 127 -7.70 -22.59 -19.51
C TYR A 127 -7.97 -23.06 -20.94
N ASP A 128 -8.00 -24.38 -21.13
CA ASP A 128 -8.43 -24.98 -22.39
C ASP A 128 -9.94 -24.82 -22.54
N GLU A 129 -10.40 -24.33 -23.69
CA GLU A 129 -11.82 -24.02 -23.93
C GLU A 129 -12.71 -25.27 -23.91
N LYS A 130 -12.18 -26.44 -24.31
CA LYS A 130 -12.98 -27.66 -24.44
C LYS A 130 -12.98 -28.47 -23.16
N SER A 131 -11.81 -28.69 -22.57
CA SER A 131 -11.66 -29.53 -21.38
C SER A 131 -11.80 -28.75 -20.07
N GLN A 132 -11.76 -27.42 -20.13
CA GLN A 132 -11.72 -26.54 -18.93
C GLN A 132 -10.51 -26.83 -18.03
N ALA A 133 -9.49 -27.52 -18.56
CA ALA A 133 -8.26 -27.77 -17.83
C ALA A 133 -7.39 -26.52 -17.77
N PHE A 134 -6.79 -26.30 -16.61
CA PHE A 134 -5.83 -25.19 -16.42
C PHE A 134 -4.56 -25.45 -17.22
N ILE A 135 -4.17 -24.52 -18.09
CA ILE A 135 -3.01 -24.66 -18.96
C ILE A 135 -1.75 -24.09 -18.29
N LEU A 136 -1.75 -22.78 -18.02
CA LEU A 136 -0.59 -22.09 -17.47
C LEU A 136 -0.98 -20.78 -16.74
N PRO A 137 -0.16 -20.38 -15.78
CA PRO A 137 -0.23 -19.03 -15.21
C PRO A 137 0.66 -18.07 -16.01
N GLU A 138 0.19 -16.85 -16.21
CA GLU A 138 1.00 -15.74 -16.68
C GLU A 138 1.05 -14.68 -15.56
N GLU A 139 2.23 -14.39 -15.03
CA GLU A 139 2.38 -13.43 -13.95
C GLU A 139 2.05 -12.01 -14.42
N ARG A 140 1.25 -11.31 -13.62
CA ARG A 140 0.94 -9.89 -13.82
C ARG A 140 2.07 -9.03 -13.24
N CYS A 141 3.21 -8.99 -13.93
CA CYS A 141 4.44 -8.35 -13.46
C CYS A 141 4.21 -6.91 -12.97
N SER A 142 3.37 -6.13 -13.66
CA SER A 142 3.08 -4.76 -13.26
C SER A 142 2.41 -4.64 -11.89
N VAL A 143 1.61 -5.63 -11.51
CA VAL A 143 0.96 -5.67 -10.18
C VAL A 143 1.99 -6.01 -9.10
N VAL A 144 2.82 -7.01 -9.35
CA VAL A 144 3.89 -7.42 -8.44
C VAL A 144 4.91 -6.31 -8.25
N GLU A 145 5.38 -5.70 -9.34
CA GLU A 145 6.31 -4.56 -9.30
C GLU A 145 5.73 -3.37 -8.53
N ARG A 146 4.44 -3.09 -8.70
CA ARG A 146 3.79 -2.02 -7.94
C ARG A 146 3.80 -2.30 -6.43
N GLU A 147 3.51 -3.52 -6.00
CA GLU A 147 3.62 -3.90 -4.57
C GLU A 147 5.06 -3.80 -4.07
N LEU A 148 6.03 -4.29 -4.82
CA LEU A 148 7.45 -4.18 -4.48
C LEU A 148 7.92 -2.72 -4.38
N ASN A 149 7.38 -1.85 -5.22
CA ASN A 149 7.68 -0.42 -5.20
C ASN A 149 7.09 0.31 -3.99
N LEU A 150 6.05 -0.23 -3.37
CA LEU A 150 5.42 0.32 -2.16
C LEU A 150 5.99 -0.27 -0.88
N ALA A 151 6.82 -1.32 -0.97
CA ALA A 151 7.43 -1.96 0.19
C ALA A 151 8.27 -0.96 1.01
N GLY A 152 8.17 -1.05 2.32
CA GLY A 152 8.88 -0.18 3.27
C GLY A 152 8.23 1.16 3.55
N TYR A 153 7.21 1.55 2.80
CA TYR A 153 6.53 2.83 2.99
C TYR A 153 5.31 2.71 3.91
N PHE A 154 5.03 3.81 4.60
CA PHE A 154 3.79 4.00 5.36
C PHE A 154 3.48 5.48 5.47
N CYS A 155 2.25 5.80 5.82
CA CYS A 155 1.76 7.17 5.91
C CYS A 155 1.02 7.42 7.21
N ILE A 156 1.33 8.56 7.82
CA ILE A 156 0.58 9.12 8.92
C ILE A 156 -0.10 10.40 8.42
N PHE A 157 -1.36 10.54 8.75
CA PHE A 157 -2.17 11.69 8.41
C PHE A 157 -2.41 12.54 9.64
N CYS A 158 -2.30 13.85 9.51
CA CYS A 158 -2.62 14.72 10.63
C CYS A 158 -3.37 15.99 10.21
N ILE A 159 -4.15 16.49 11.15
CA ILE A 159 -4.69 17.83 11.14
C ILE A 159 -4.20 18.51 12.41
N LEU A 160 -3.34 19.50 12.23
CA LEU A 160 -2.89 20.38 13.30
C LEU A 160 -3.63 21.70 13.13
N LYS A 161 -4.32 22.13 14.18
CA LYS A 161 -4.82 23.49 14.30
C LYS A 161 -3.89 24.23 15.27
N TYR A 162 -3.23 25.24 14.76
CA TYR A 162 -2.49 26.20 15.56
C TYR A 162 -3.43 27.28 16.07
#